data_1e8643b692fbafc61dcfd438a792777d
#
_entry.id   1e8643b692fbafc61dcfd438a792777d
#
_cell.length_a   1.000
_cell.length_b   1.000
_cell.length_c   1.000
_cell.angle_alpha   90.00
_cell.angle_beta   90.00
_cell.angle_gamma   90.00
#
_symmetry.space_group_name_H-M   'P 1'
#
loop_
_entity.id
_entity.type
_entity.pdbx_description
1 polymer ?
#
loop_
_entity_poly.entity_id
_entity_poly.type
_entity_poly.pdbx_seq_one_letter_code
_entity_poly.pdbx_strand_id
1 'polypeptide(L)'
;VVRTFSKSRCLAGGRLGYAIGPKALIADLEKIKFSTNPYNLDRLTLKLGEATVDAEPYYRAMCDEIIRVRSWTDAKLKELGFEVIDSKTNFLFAKHPGIPGKALYQTLKARGILVRHFSKELFL
;
A
#
# COMPACT_ATOMS: atom_id res chain seq x y z
N VAL A 1 8.82 -14.52 -1.88
CA VAL A 1 7.83 -13.57 -1.32
C VAL A 1 8.54 -12.28 -0.98
N VAL A 2 8.00 -11.13 -1.42
CA VAL A 2 8.50 -9.80 -1.04
C VAL A 2 7.43 -9.08 -0.23
N ARG A 3 7.82 -8.45 0.87
CA ARG A 3 6.94 -7.72 1.78
C ARG A 3 7.52 -6.35 2.13
N THR A 4 6.64 -5.44 2.50
CA THR A 4 7.01 -4.09 2.94
C THR A 4 6.40 -3.77 4.30
N PHE A 5 7.09 -2.97 5.08
CA PHE A 5 6.58 -2.37 6.32
C PHE A 5 5.83 -1.05 6.08
N SER A 6 5.80 -0.57 4.84
CA SER A 6 5.26 0.77 4.51
C SER A 6 3.77 0.93 4.79
N LYS A 7 2.97 -0.14 4.73
CA LYS A 7 1.51 -0.08 4.89
C LYS A 7 1.07 -0.73 6.21
N SER A 8 1.11 -2.05 6.29
CA SER A 8 0.62 -2.81 7.46
C SER A 8 1.38 -2.53 8.77
N ARG A 9 2.57 -1.94 8.70
CA ARG A 9 3.40 -1.57 9.87
C ARG A 9 3.60 -0.06 10.00
N CYS A 10 2.95 0.76 9.20
CA CYS A 10 3.01 2.22 9.23
C CYS A 10 4.43 2.82 9.11
N LEU A 11 5.39 2.08 8.55
CA LEU A 11 6.79 2.50 8.42
C LEU A 11 7.15 2.93 6.98
N ALA A 12 6.29 3.67 6.30
CA ALA A 12 6.57 4.12 4.94
C ALA A 12 7.86 4.95 4.84
N GLY A 13 8.13 5.82 5.81
CA GLY A 13 9.35 6.63 5.89
C GLY A 13 10.62 5.83 6.18
N GLY A 14 10.52 4.70 6.87
CA GLY A 14 11.64 3.84 7.21
C GLY A 14 12.22 3.06 6.02
N ARG A 15 11.55 3.03 4.87
CA ARG A 15 11.99 2.32 3.65
C ARG A 15 12.35 0.86 3.88
N LEU A 16 11.68 0.21 4.85
CA LEU A 16 11.94 -1.16 5.28
C LEU A 16 11.04 -2.15 4.55
N GLY A 17 11.63 -3.26 4.13
CA GLY A 17 10.98 -4.41 3.56
C GLY A 17 11.86 -5.65 3.70
N TYR A 18 11.32 -6.80 3.33
CA TYR A 18 12.06 -8.06 3.37
C TYR A 18 11.64 -8.99 2.23
N ALA A 19 12.53 -9.90 1.91
CA ALA A 19 12.28 -10.98 0.97
C ALA A 19 12.48 -12.34 1.64
N ILE A 20 11.65 -13.31 1.30
CA ILE A 20 11.76 -14.71 1.70
C ILE A 20 11.79 -15.56 0.43
N GLY A 21 12.79 -16.40 0.30
CA GLY A 21 12.97 -17.24 -0.88
C GLY A 21 14.01 -18.33 -0.68
N PRO A 22 14.29 -19.13 -1.72
CA PRO A 22 15.37 -20.10 -1.71
C PRO A 22 16.72 -19.43 -1.40
N LYS A 23 17.60 -20.14 -0.66
CA LYS A 23 18.89 -19.61 -0.21
C LYS A 23 19.75 -19.04 -1.36
N ALA A 24 19.77 -19.71 -2.50
CA ALA A 24 20.55 -19.25 -3.65
C ALA A 24 20.04 -17.89 -4.16
N LEU A 25 18.72 -17.70 -4.30
CA LEU A 25 18.14 -16.44 -4.73
C LEU A 25 18.40 -15.31 -3.72
N ILE A 26 18.28 -15.59 -2.43
CA ILE A 26 18.57 -14.59 -1.39
C ILE A 26 20.04 -14.19 -1.44
N ALA A 27 20.97 -15.15 -1.61
CA ALA A 27 22.39 -14.86 -1.74
C ALA A 27 22.71 -13.95 -2.94
N ASP A 28 22.02 -14.12 -4.07
CA ASP A 28 22.20 -13.25 -5.23
C ASP A 28 21.64 -11.83 -4.98
N LEU A 29 20.49 -11.71 -4.32
CA LEU A 29 19.96 -10.41 -3.89
C LEU A 29 20.89 -9.69 -2.91
N GLU A 30 21.52 -10.41 -1.98
CA GLU A 30 22.51 -9.85 -1.07
C GLU A 30 23.75 -9.35 -1.80
N LYS A 31 24.28 -10.10 -2.78
CA LYS A 31 25.40 -9.63 -3.62
C LYS A 31 25.08 -8.31 -4.31
N ILE A 32 23.88 -8.20 -4.91
CA ILE A 32 23.43 -6.97 -5.57
C ILE A 32 23.30 -5.84 -4.55
N LYS A 33 22.68 -6.09 -3.40
CA LYS A 33 22.54 -5.11 -2.33
C LYS A 33 23.91 -4.59 -1.89
N PHE A 34 24.86 -5.48 -1.58
CA PHE A 34 26.19 -5.09 -1.11
C PHE A 34 27.04 -4.39 -2.17
N SER A 35 26.81 -4.66 -3.45
CA SER A 35 27.52 -3.99 -4.54
C SER A 35 26.93 -2.61 -4.91
N THR A 36 25.64 -2.37 -4.61
CA THR A 36 24.96 -1.12 -4.99
C THR A 36 24.77 -0.16 -3.82
N ASN A 37 24.21 -0.62 -2.70
CA ASN A 37 24.00 0.19 -1.50
C ASN A 37 23.94 -0.68 -0.24
N PRO A 38 25.07 -1.03 0.39
CA PRO A 38 25.12 -1.88 1.57
C PRO A 38 24.54 -1.20 2.83
N TYR A 39 24.48 0.13 2.87
CA TYR A 39 24.06 0.92 4.04
C TYR A 39 22.69 1.59 3.83
N ASN A 40 21.79 0.94 3.10
CA ASN A 40 20.47 1.49 2.76
C ASN A 40 19.48 1.60 3.94
N LEU A 41 19.78 0.96 5.08
CA LEU A 41 18.96 0.98 6.30
C LEU A 41 19.83 1.34 7.50
N ASP A 42 19.37 2.29 8.29
CA ASP A 42 20.00 2.66 9.56
C ASP A 42 19.54 1.75 10.71
N ARG A 43 20.28 1.82 11.83
CA ARG A 43 20.00 0.97 13.01
C ARG A 43 18.67 1.28 13.67
N LEU A 44 18.22 2.54 13.66
CA LEU A 44 16.95 2.94 14.25
C LEU A 44 15.79 2.33 13.46
N THR A 45 15.84 2.43 12.14
CA THR A 45 14.85 1.81 11.24
C THR A 45 14.74 0.30 11.46
N LEU A 46 15.88 -0.40 11.62
CA LEU A 46 15.86 -1.83 11.91
C LEU A 46 15.23 -2.14 13.26
N LYS A 47 15.54 -1.39 14.30
CA LYS A 47 14.93 -1.55 15.63
C LYS A 47 13.44 -1.22 15.64
N LEU A 48 13.00 -0.20 14.89
CA LEU A 48 11.59 0.08 14.71
C LEU A 48 10.87 -1.07 13.98
N GLY A 49 11.52 -1.66 12.98
CA GLY A 49 11.00 -2.84 12.30
C GLY A 49 10.78 -4.02 13.25
N GLU A 50 11.76 -4.37 14.06
CA GLU A 50 11.65 -5.42 15.10
C GLU A 50 10.48 -5.11 16.06
N ALA A 51 10.43 -3.90 16.61
CA ALA A 51 9.36 -3.50 17.53
C ALA A 51 7.95 -3.61 16.90
N THR A 52 7.81 -3.34 15.59
CA THR A 52 6.51 -3.51 14.92
C THR A 52 6.12 -4.98 14.74
N VAL A 53 7.08 -5.89 14.70
CA VAL A 53 6.82 -7.34 14.67
C VAL A 53 6.37 -7.80 16.06
N ASP A 54 7.04 -7.35 17.12
CA ASP A 54 6.67 -7.67 18.50
C ASP A 54 5.28 -7.13 18.87
N ALA A 55 4.87 -6.01 18.28
CA ALA A 55 3.54 -5.42 18.45
C ALA A 55 2.47 -6.00 17.49
N GLU A 56 2.62 -7.23 17.02
CA GLU A 56 1.72 -7.89 16.05
C GLU A 56 0.22 -7.73 16.38
N PRO A 57 -0.27 -7.92 17.62
CA PRO A 57 -1.70 -7.78 17.92
C PRO A 57 -2.25 -6.39 17.61
N TYR A 58 -1.47 -5.33 17.89
CA TYR A 58 -1.85 -3.95 17.57
C TYR A 58 -2.00 -3.74 16.06
N TYR A 59 -1.00 -4.14 15.29
CA TYR A 59 -1.03 -3.95 13.84
C TYR A 59 -2.07 -4.83 13.15
N ARG A 60 -2.37 -6.00 13.69
CA ARG A 60 -3.45 -6.86 13.21
C ARG A 60 -4.81 -6.17 13.38
N ALA A 61 -5.09 -5.64 14.56
CA ALA A 61 -6.33 -4.90 14.81
C ALA A 61 -6.47 -3.69 13.85
N MET A 62 -5.40 -2.96 13.58
CA MET A 62 -5.40 -1.88 12.59
C MET A 62 -5.67 -2.36 11.17
N CYS A 63 -5.09 -3.48 10.77
CA CYS A 63 -5.34 -4.09 9.46
C CYS A 63 -6.80 -4.55 9.33
N ASP A 64 -7.36 -5.15 10.36
CA ASP A 64 -8.76 -5.61 10.37
C ASP A 64 -9.74 -4.42 10.24
N GLU A 65 -9.45 -3.30 10.90
CA GLU A 65 -10.23 -2.08 10.74
C GLU A 65 -10.12 -1.51 9.32
N ILE A 66 -8.94 -1.49 8.73
CA ILE A 66 -8.74 -1.08 7.33
C ILE A 66 -9.54 -1.98 6.37
N ILE A 67 -9.55 -3.29 6.61
CA ILE A 67 -10.32 -4.24 5.81
C ILE A 67 -11.81 -3.95 5.92
N ARG A 68 -12.32 -3.71 7.13
CA ARG A 68 -13.71 -3.37 7.40
C ARG A 68 -14.11 -2.07 6.66
N VAL A 69 -13.33 -1.01 6.83
CA VAL A 69 -13.58 0.29 6.19
C VAL A 69 -13.49 0.19 4.67
N ARG A 70 -12.51 -0.55 4.14
CA ARG A 70 -12.39 -0.81 2.69
C ARG A 70 -13.64 -1.47 2.14
N SER A 71 -14.13 -2.53 2.79
CA SER A 71 -15.33 -3.26 2.36
C SER A 71 -16.58 -2.37 2.39
N TRP A 72 -16.72 -1.55 3.43
CA TRP A 72 -17.80 -0.56 3.51
C TRP A 72 -17.69 0.49 2.40
N THR A 73 -16.50 1.01 2.15
CA THR A 73 -16.26 2.03 1.11
C THR A 73 -16.52 1.48 -0.28
N ASP A 74 -16.08 0.23 -0.56
CA ASP A 74 -16.37 -0.47 -1.82
C ASP A 74 -17.88 -0.56 -2.07
N ALA A 75 -18.63 -1.02 -1.06
CA ALA A 75 -20.09 -1.11 -1.18
C ALA A 75 -20.73 0.27 -1.43
N LYS A 76 -20.30 1.31 -0.71
CA LYS A 76 -20.84 2.67 -0.90
C LYS A 76 -20.49 3.27 -2.25
N LEU A 77 -19.31 3.03 -2.77
CA LEU A 77 -18.94 3.46 -4.11
C LEU A 77 -19.82 2.77 -5.18
N LYS A 78 -20.06 1.48 -5.05
CA LYS A 78 -20.96 0.74 -5.95
C LYS A 78 -22.40 1.24 -5.89
N GLU A 79 -22.93 1.55 -4.71
CA GLU A 79 -24.25 2.19 -4.55
C GLU A 79 -24.33 3.54 -5.27
N LEU A 80 -23.22 4.27 -5.37
CA LEU A 80 -23.11 5.54 -6.10
C LEU A 80 -22.84 5.37 -7.60
N GLY A 81 -22.86 4.16 -8.12
CA GLY A 81 -22.68 3.86 -9.56
C GLY A 81 -21.23 3.74 -10.01
N PHE A 82 -20.27 3.65 -9.08
CA PHE A 82 -18.88 3.39 -9.43
C PHE A 82 -18.65 1.91 -9.76
N GLU A 83 -17.81 1.66 -10.74
CA GLU A 83 -17.17 0.39 -10.96
C GLU A 83 -15.89 0.33 -10.11
N VAL A 84 -15.81 -0.67 -9.23
CA VAL A 84 -14.68 -0.83 -8.28
C VAL A 84 -14.02 -2.18 -8.52
N ILE A 85 -12.70 -2.17 -8.72
CA ILE A 85 -11.90 -3.41 -8.84
C ILE A 85 -11.72 -4.03 -7.46
N ASP A 86 -11.93 -5.35 -7.35
CA ASP A 86 -11.71 -6.08 -6.10
C ASP A 86 -10.26 -5.89 -5.61
N SER A 87 -10.12 -5.56 -4.34
CA SER A 87 -8.84 -5.24 -3.73
C SER A 87 -8.63 -5.97 -2.42
N LYS A 88 -7.43 -6.51 -2.25
CA LYS A 88 -6.91 -7.07 -0.99
C LYS A 88 -5.89 -6.14 -0.31
N THR A 89 -5.78 -4.90 -0.81
CA THR A 89 -4.84 -3.89 -0.30
C THR A 89 -5.56 -2.85 0.57
N ASN A 90 -4.86 -1.81 1.00
CA ASN A 90 -5.43 -0.63 1.64
C ASN A 90 -5.86 0.44 0.62
N PHE A 91 -5.99 0.10 -0.65
CA PHE A 91 -6.45 0.97 -1.72
C PHE A 91 -7.69 0.41 -2.39
N LEU A 92 -8.53 1.30 -2.91
CA LEU A 92 -9.58 1.00 -3.88
C LEU A 92 -9.26 1.69 -5.19
N PHE A 93 -9.51 1.00 -6.30
CA PHE A 93 -9.42 1.58 -7.63
C PHE A 93 -10.82 1.59 -8.25
N ALA A 94 -11.31 2.80 -8.54
CA ALA A 94 -12.69 3.01 -8.95
C ALA A 94 -12.77 3.96 -10.14
N LYS A 95 -13.75 3.72 -11.03
CA LYS A 95 -14.15 4.68 -12.07
C LYS A 95 -15.66 4.84 -12.05
N HIS A 96 -16.15 5.97 -12.54
CA HIS A 96 -17.58 6.20 -12.73
C HIS A 96 -17.87 6.35 -14.23
N PRO A 97 -18.82 5.58 -14.81
CA PRO A 97 -19.06 5.58 -16.25
C PRO A 97 -19.53 6.93 -16.79
N GLY A 98 -20.25 7.71 -16.00
CA GLY A 98 -20.79 9.01 -16.37
C GLY A 98 -19.97 10.23 -15.91
N ILE A 99 -18.84 10.04 -15.19
CA ILE A 99 -18.03 11.16 -14.66
C ILE A 99 -16.57 10.94 -15.04
N PRO A 100 -15.96 11.79 -15.88
CA PRO A 100 -14.55 11.68 -16.22
C PRO A 100 -13.67 11.77 -14.98
N GLY A 101 -12.69 10.85 -14.86
CA GLY A 101 -11.81 10.75 -13.68
C GLY A 101 -11.07 12.06 -13.37
N LYS A 102 -10.65 12.81 -14.39
CA LYS A 102 -10.02 14.14 -14.23
C LYS A 102 -10.96 15.14 -13.56
N ALA A 103 -12.22 15.19 -13.99
CA ALA A 103 -13.23 16.10 -13.43
C ALA A 103 -13.54 15.73 -11.98
N LEU A 104 -13.72 14.43 -11.69
CA LEU A 104 -13.91 13.92 -10.33
C LEU A 104 -12.72 14.28 -9.43
N TYR A 105 -11.49 14.05 -9.87
CA TYR A 105 -10.27 14.41 -9.14
C TYR A 105 -10.24 15.91 -8.80
N GLN A 106 -10.50 16.79 -9.79
CA GLN A 106 -10.48 18.24 -9.58
C GLN A 106 -11.55 18.70 -8.60
N THR A 107 -12.77 18.15 -8.72
CA THR A 107 -13.89 18.48 -7.82
C THR A 107 -13.61 18.03 -6.38
N LEU A 108 -13.10 16.81 -6.19
CA LEU A 108 -12.73 16.31 -4.86
C LEU A 108 -11.58 17.12 -4.25
N LYS A 109 -10.57 17.44 -5.04
CA LYS A 109 -9.43 18.28 -4.59
C LYS A 109 -9.89 19.67 -4.14
N ALA A 110 -10.81 20.31 -4.87
CA ALA A 110 -11.37 21.61 -4.49
C ALA A 110 -12.17 21.55 -3.17
N ARG A 111 -12.65 20.37 -2.77
CA ARG A 111 -13.32 20.10 -1.49
C ARG A 111 -12.38 19.58 -0.39
N GLY A 112 -11.06 19.60 -0.61
CA GLY A 112 -10.06 19.11 0.34
C GLY A 112 -9.89 17.59 0.39
N ILE A 113 -10.53 16.84 -0.53
CA ILE A 113 -10.44 15.38 -0.61
C ILE A 113 -9.38 15.02 -1.65
N LEU A 114 -8.25 14.47 -1.18
CA LEU A 114 -7.15 14.10 -2.06
C LEU A 114 -7.23 12.64 -2.46
N VAL A 115 -7.35 12.40 -3.76
CA VAL A 115 -7.31 11.09 -4.38
C VAL A 115 -6.21 11.04 -5.44
N ARG A 116 -5.83 9.87 -5.91
CA ARG A 116 -4.89 9.75 -7.03
C ARG A 116 -5.66 9.56 -8.33
N HIS A 117 -5.35 10.36 -9.34
CA HIS A 117 -5.88 10.22 -10.69
C HIS A 117 -4.81 9.62 -11.61
N PHE A 118 -5.21 8.72 -12.47
CA PHE A 118 -4.38 8.14 -13.53
C PHE A 118 -4.92 8.59 -14.88
N SER A 119 -4.04 9.17 -15.71
CA SER A 119 -4.42 9.72 -17.02
C SER A 119 -4.52 8.68 -18.13
N LYS A 120 -3.99 7.47 -17.91
CA LYS A 120 -4.11 6.35 -18.85
C LYS A 120 -5.28 5.47 -18.46
N GLU A 121 -5.99 4.91 -19.42
CA GLU A 121 -6.98 3.87 -19.16
C GLU A 121 -6.25 2.63 -18.63
N LEU A 122 -6.45 2.38 -17.34
CA LEU A 122 -5.87 1.24 -16.61
C LEU A 122 -6.89 0.12 -16.37
N PHE A 123 -8.14 0.34 -16.78
CA PHE A 123 -9.14 -0.71 -16.84
C PHE A 123 -8.98 -1.45 -18.16
N LEU A 124 -8.47 -2.64 -18.09
CA LEU A 124 -8.51 -3.62 -19.17
C LEU A 124 -9.79 -4.45 -19.06
#